data_1232f0d4d280ca21a4314d20102720e4
#
_entry.id   1232f0d4d280ca21a4314d20102720e4
#
_cell.length_a   1.000
_cell.length_b   1.000
_cell.length_c   1.000
_cell.angle_alpha   90.00
_cell.angle_beta   90.00
_cell.angle_gamma   90.00
#
_symmetry.space_group_name_H-M   'P 1'
#
loop_
_entity.id
_entity.type
_entity.pdbx_description
1 polymer ?
#
loop_
_entity_poly.entity_id
_entity_poly.type
_entity_poly.pdbx_seq_one_letter_code
_entity_poly.pdbx_strand_id
1 'polypeptide(L)' 'MEMTKLGEYLAKKAVNRAAVSRRTSISTARLSELSNNDSARLTAEELYLIALAIEVNASELLEYVCGHLKLEQD' A
#
# COMPACT_ATOMS: atom_id res chain seq x y z
N MET A 1 6.44 16.99 0.98
CA MET A 1 6.52 15.73 0.27
C MET A 1 5.19 15.02 0.39
N GLU A 2 4.64 14.58 -0.71
CA GLU A 2 3.31 13.99 -0.72
C GLU A 2 3.38 12.49 -0.57
N MET A 3 2.49 11.95 0.24
CA MET A 3 2.37 10.51 0.38
C MET A 3 1.51 9.96 -0.75
N THR A 4 1.83 8.72 -1.14
CA THR A 4 0.97 7.99 -2.05
C THR A 4 -0.33 7.60 -1.34
N LYS A 5 -1.28 7.08 -2.10
CA LYS A 5 -2.51 6.56 -1.50
C LYS A 5 -2.21 5.46 -0.48
N LEU A 6 -1.25 4.60 -0.79
CA LEU A 6 -0.86 3.56 0.16
C LEU A 6 -0.29 4.19 1.42
N GLY A 7 0.57 5.21 1.27
CA GLY A 7 1.15 5.89 2.42
C GLY A 7 0.07 6.51 3.29
N GLU A 8 -0.93 7.14 2.67
CA GLU A 8 -2.05 7.73 3.40
C GLU A 8 -2.81 6.67 4.19
N TYR A 9 -3.06 5.54 3.55
CA TYR A 9 -3.81 4.45 4.19
C TYR A 9 -3.07 3.91 5.40
N LEU A 10 -1.77 3.67 5.25
CA LEU A 10 -0.96 3.14 6.35
C LEU A 10 -0.90 4.14 7.51
N ALA A 11 -0.77 5.43 7.20
CA ALA A 11 -0.75 6.46 8.23
C ALA A 11 -2.09 6.54 8.95
N LYS A 12 -3.18 6.46 8.19
CA LYS A 12 -4.51 6.52 8.74
C LYS A 12 -4.77 5.36 9.71
N LYS A 13 -4.23 4.19 9.40
CA LYS A 13 -4.39 3.01 10.25
C LYS A 13 -3.34 2.93 11.35
N ALA A 14 -2.44 3.91 11.43
CA ALA A 14 -1.39 3.95 12.45
C ALA A 14 -0.54 2.67 12.43
N VAL A 15 -0.16 2.25 11.25
CA VAL A 15 0.54 0.98 11.06
C VAL A 15 2.01 1.10 11.41
N ASN A 16 2.53 0.09 12.11
CA ASN A 16 3.95 0.00 12.42
C ASN A 16 4.66 -0.66 11.23
N ARG A 17 5.45 0.13 10.50
CA ARG A 17 6.09 -0.36 9.28
C ARG A 17 7.10 -1.47 9.55
N ALA A 18 7.79 -1.42 10.69
CA ALA A 18 8.74 -2.48 11.01
C ALA A 18 8.03 -3.81 11.20
N ALA A 19 6.86 -3.78 11.83
CA ALA A 19 6.08 -5.01 12.00
C ALA A 19 5.58 -5.53 10.66
N VAL A 20 5.12 -4.63 9.79
CA VAL A 20 4.68 -5.04 8.46
C VAL A 20 5.83 -5.66 7.69
N SER A 21 7.01 -5.05 7.77
CA SER A 21 8.19 -5.57 7.09
C SER A 21 8.51 -6.99 7.56
N ARG A 22 8.48 -7.22 8.87
CA ARG A 22 8.77 -8.55 9.40
C ARG A 22 7.77 -9.58 8.93
N ARG A 23 6.50 -9.22 8.88
CA ARG A 23 5.44 -10.18 8.55
C ARG A 23 5.34 -10.45 7.06
N THR A 24 5.72 -9.49 6.23
CA THR A 24 5.56 -9.62 4.78
C THR A 24 6.87 -9.94 4.08
N SER A 25 8.00 -9.76 4.73
CA SER A 25 9.33 -9.84 4.14
C SER A 25 9.59 -8.71 3.13
N ILE A 26 8.73 -7.72 3.07
CA ILE A 26 8.98 -6.52 2.28
C ILE A 26 9.85 -5.61 3.14
N SER A 27 10.97 -5.14 2.58
CA SER A 27 11.89 -4.31 3.38
C SER A 27 11.25 -2.99 3.77
N THR A 28 11.74 -2.41 4.87
CA THR A 28 11.24 -1.10 5.30
C THR A 28 11.55 -0.03 4.26
N ALA A 29 12.69 -0.17 3.56
CA ALA A 29 13.04 0.76 2.49
C ALA A 29 12.01 0.69 1.37
N ARG A 30 11.59 -0.53 1.00
CA ARG A 30 10.58 -0.70 -0.04
C ARG A 30 9.22 -0.14 0.41
N LEU A 31 8.86 -0.38 1.68
CA LEU A 31 7.61 0.16 2.20
C LEU A 31 7.62 1.68 2.19
N SER A 32 8.76 2.30 2.55
CA SER A 32 8.89 3.75 2.48
C SER A 32 8.77 4.25 1.05
N GLU A 33 9.40 3.54 0.11
CA GLU A 33 9.32 3.90 -1.30
C GLU A 33 7.87 3.85 -1.79
N LEU A 34 7.17 2.76 -1.46
CA LEU A 34 5.77 2.61 -1.87
C LEU A 34 4.87 3.65 -1.23
N SER A 35 5.24 4.13 -0.04
CA SER A 35 4.42 5.09 0.69
C SER A 35 4.64 6.53 0.25
N ASN A 36 5.79 6.83 -0.34
CA ASN A 36 6.17 8.22 -0.58
C ASN A 36 6.53 8.54 -2.02
N ASN A 37 6.57 7.55 -2.90
CA ASN A 37 7.02 7.77 -4.28
C ASN A 37 5.94 7.28 -5.23
N ASP A 38 5.29 8.23 -5.92
CA ASP A 38 4.23 7.89 -6.87
C ASP A 38 4.71 7.07 -8.04
N SER A 39 6.01 7.13 -8.33
CA SER A 39 6.57 6.32 -9.42
C SER A 39 6.78 4.88 -9.03
N ALA A 40 6.79 4.57 -7.74
CA ALA A 40 6.95 3.20 -7.30
C ALA A 40 5.69 2.42 -7.60
N ARG A 41 5.86 1.21 -8.10
CA ARG A 41 4.71 0.40 -8.50
C ARG A 41 4.46 -0.67 -7.47
N LEU A 42 3.32 -0.57 -6.83
CA LEU A 42 2.86 -1.57 -5.87
C LEU A 42 2.38 -2.79 -6.65
N THR A 43 3.02 -3.93 -6.41
CA THR A 43 2.58 -5.15 -7.08
C THR A 43 1.37 -5.73 -6.36
N ALA A 44 0.64 -6.59 -7.07
CA ALA A 44 -0.52 -7.26 -6.46
C ALA A 44 -0.10 -8.10 -5.27
N GLU A 45 1.05 -8.76 -5.37
CA GLU A 45 1.55 -9.57 -4.25
C GLU A 45 1.85 -8.72 -3.03
N GLU A 46 2.49 -7.58 -3.25
CA GLU A 46 2.80 -6.68 -2.15
C GLU A 46 1.52 -6.17 -1.49
N LEU A 47 0.54 -5.79 -2.29
CA LEU A 47 -0.73 -5.30 -1.76
C LEU A 47 -1.41 -6.37 -0.91
N TYR A 48 -1.43 -7.59 -1.42
CA TYR A 48 -2.08 -8.69 -0.72
C TYR A 48 -1.39 -8.98 0.61
N LEU A 49 -0.06 -9.05 0.60
CA LEU A 49 0.71 -9.31 1.81
C LEU A 49 0.54 -8.20 2.84
N ILE A 50 0.55 -6.96 2.39
CA ILE A 50 0.34 -5.83 3.30
C ILE A 50 -1.06 -5.92 3.92
N ALA A 51 -2.07 -6.21 3.11
CA ALA A 51 -3.42 -6.33 3.64
C ALA A 51 -3.51 -7.43 4.70
N LEU A 52 -2.87 -8.57 4.46
CA LEU A 52 -2.83 -9.63 5.45
C LEU A 52 -2.13 -9.17 6.73
N ALA A 53 -1.02 -8.46 6.59
CA ALA A 53 -0.22 -8.05 7.75
C ALA A 53 -0.96 -7.07 8.64
N ILE A 54 -1.76 -6.18 8.05
CA ILE A 54 -2.49 -5.18 8.84
C ILE A 54 -3.94 -5.58 9.06
N GLU A 55 -4.30 -6.79 8.66
CA GLU A 55 -5.60 -7.42 8.96
C GLU A 55 -6.76 -6.64 8.39
N VAL A 56 -6.61 -6.20 7.14
CA VAL A 56 -7.71 -5.58 6.42
C VAL A 56 -8.02 -6.42 5.19
N ASN A 57 -9.21 -6.20 4.63
CA ASN A 57 -9.61 -6.87 3.41
C ASN A 57 -8.79 -6.33 2.25
N ALA A 58 -8.20 -7.24 1.46
CA ALA A 58 -7.36 -6.84 0.33
C ALA A 58 -8.14 -6.01 -0.69
N SER A 59 -9.43 -6.31 -0.88
CA SER A 59 -10.23 -5.53 -1.82
C SER A 59 -10.47 -4.11 -1.30
N GLU A 60 -10.57 -3.94 0.00
CA GLU A 60 -10.69 -2.60 0.58
C GLU A 60 -9.42 -1.79 0.32
N LEU A 61 -8.27 -2.40 0.55
CA LEU A 61 -6.99 -1.73 0.31
C LEU A 61 -6.83 -1.40 -1.16
N LEU A 62 -7.18 -2.34 -2.03
CA LEU A 62 -7.11 -2.14 -3.47
C LEU A 62 -7.98 -0.96 -3.91
N GLU A 63 -9.21 -0.89 -3.38
CA GLU A 63 -10.11 0.21 -3.71
C GLU A 63 -9.55 1.54 -3.25
N TYR A 64 -8.94 1.56 -2.08
CA TYR A 64 -8.37 2.81 -1.58
C TYR A 64 -7.23 3.29 -2.48
N VAL A 65 -6.37 2.36 -2.89
CA VAL A 65 -5.18 2.70 -3.66
C VAL A 65 -5.53 2.99 -5.12
N CYS A 66 -6.45 2.22 -5.70
CA CYS A 66 -6.73 2.25 -7.14
C CYS A 66 -8.12 2.71 -7.50
N GLY A 67 -8.96 3.01 -6.51
CA GLY A 67 -10.38 3.31 -6.78
C GLY A 67 -10.61 4.54 -7.63
N HIS A 68 -9.59 5.40 -7.75
CA HIS A 68 -9.70 6.60 -8.59
C HIS A 68 -9.50 6.32 -10.07
N LEU A 69 -9.02 5.13 -10.40
CA LEU A 69 -8.74 4.78 -11.79
C LEU A 69 -10.03 4.48 -12.53
N LYS A 70 -10.07 4.86 -13.79
CA LYS A 70 -11.24 4.65 -14.64
C LYS A 70 -10.83 4.09 -15.98
N LEU A 71 -11.72 3.33 -16.56
CA LEU A 71 -11.49 2.83 -17.92
C LEU A 71 -11.61 4.00 -18.88
N GLU A 72 -10.83 3.92 -19.96
CA GLU A 72 -10.96 4.88 -21.03
C GLU A 72 -12.25 4.62 -21.79
N GLN A 73 -12.86 5.70 -22.23
CA GLN A 73 -14.08 5.59 -23.02
C GLN A 73 -13.80 5.95 -24.46
N ASP A 74 -14.29 5.16 -25.36
CA ASP A 74 -14.11 5.39 -26.79
C ASP A 74 -15.15 6.37 -27.32
#